data_79d13f161ef9dffe0d076ef404a7f5fc
#
_entry.id   79d13f161ef9dffe0d076ef404a7f5fc
#
_cell.length_a   1.000
_cell.length_b   1.000
_cell.length_c   1.000
_cell.angle_alpha   90.00
_cell.angle_beta   90.00
_cell.angle_gamma   90.00
#
_symmetry.space_group_name_H-M   'P 1'
#
loop_
_entity.id
_entity.type
_entity.pdbx_description
1 polymer ?
#
loop_
_entity_poly.entity_id
_entity_poly.type
_entity_poly.pdbx_seq_one_letter_code
_entity_poly.pdbx_strand_id
1 'polypeptide(L)'
;MKNFHWYFFIVFYSIFFIWYTNLSGPLNDEEIDSFMKVISERRGNDEQSIQRLRKFMEEDDGKDFFMVNFLDYNESPETMPATGKGASSSNLMNYYTEYMYPEMFTRASHPIFFSDVFFQAMDIVSAEGMEEWDNVAFVRYRSRKDMLEIGLNPIFDERHLYKIEALEKTIAIPVETPLLNDLRLILFFLLLTLGLVIDRIRT
;
A
#
# COMPACT_ATOMS: atom_id res chain seq x y z
N MET A 1 -2.11 24.49 35.53
CA MET A 1 -2.30 23.60 34.36
C MET A 1 -1.01 22.83 34.00
N LYS A 2 -0.40 22.15 35.03
CA LYS A 2 0.93 21.51 34.85
C LYS A 2 0.97 20.37 33.82
N ASN A 3 -0.13 19.68 33.53
CA ASN A 3 -0.12 18.44 32.70
C ASN A 3 -0.92 18.56 31.41
N PHE A 4 -1.24 19.76 30.93
CA PHE A 4 -2.10 19.95 29.74
C PHE A 4 -1.52 19.29 28.48
N HIS A 5 -0.19 19.31 28.28
CA HIS A 5 0.46 18.69 27.14
C HIS A 5 0.29 17.16 27.13
N TRP A 6 0.26 16.49 28.30
CA TRP A 6 -0.01 15.04 28.36
C TRP A 6 -1.42 14.68 27.91
N TYR A 7 -2.43 15.47 28.32
CA TYR A 7 -3.79 15.25 27.81
C TYR A 7 -3.88 15.44 26.31
N PHE A 8 -3.21 16.47 25.77
CA PHE A 8 -3.13 16.69 24.34
C PHE A 8 -2.47 15.51 23.63
N PHE A 9 -1.31 15.03 24.10
CA PHE A 9 -0.61 13.89 23.50
C PHE A 9 -1.42 12.59 23.56
N ILE A 10 -2.09 12.32 24.66
CA ILE A 10 -2.94 11.14 24.82
C ILE A 10 -4.11 11.20 23.81
N VAL A 11 -4.79 12.32 23.71
CA VAL A 11 -5.93 12.48 22.78
C VAL A 11 -5.44 12.37 21.34
N PHE A 12 -4.36 13.07 20.99
CA PHE A 12 -3.77 13.02 19.65
C PHE A 12 -3.35 11.59 19.26
N TYR A 13 -2.62 10.92 20.16
CA TYR A 13 -2.21 9.54 19.92
C TYR A 13 -3.40 8.58 19.79
N SER A 14 -4.43 8.75 20.60
CA SER A 14 -5.63 7.90 20.53
C SER A 14 -6.36 8.05 19.20
N ILE A 15 -6.52 9.28 18.70
CA ILE A 15 -7.12 9.55 17.39
C ILE A 15 -6.28 8.91 16.28
N PHE A 16 -4.96 9.12 16.32
CA PHE A 16 -4.04 8.49 15.37
C PHE A 16 -4.12 6.97 15.42
N PHE A 17 -4.08 6.37 16.60
CA PHE A 17 -4.13 4.92 16.80
C PHE A 17 -5.41 4.30 16.23
N ILE A 18 -6.56 4.91 16.51
CA ILE A 18 -7.87 4.46 16.00
C ILE A 18 -7.92 4.53 14.46
N TRP A 19 -7.43 5.64 13.88
CA TRP A 19 -7.39 5.79 12.43
C TRP A 19 -6.39 4.82 11.77
N TYR A 20 -5.23 4.63 12.40
CA TYR A 20 -4.12 3.86 11.83
C TYR A 20 -4.23 2.35 12.02
N THR A 21 -5.09 1.89 12.92
CA THR A 21 -5.26 0.46 13.25
C THR A 21 -6.57 -0.07 12.69
N ASN A 22 -6.54 -1.23 12.05
CA ASN A 22 -7.76 -1.94 11.73
C ASN A 22 -8.39 -2.49 13.02
N LEU A 23 -9.52 -1.93 13.43
CA LEU A 23 -10.27 -2.37 14.60
C LEU A 23 -11.45 -3.29 14.24
N SER A 24 -11.69 -3.52 12.94
CA SER A 24 -12.79 -4.39 12.47
C SER A 24 -12.45 -5.88 12.53
N GLY A 25 -11.15 -6.19 12.70
CA GLY A 25 -10.67 -7.57 12.64
C GLY A 25 -10.52 -8.10 11.20
N PRO A 26 -10.40 -9.42 11.05
CA PRO A 26 -10.28 -10.07 9.76
C PRO A 26 -11.58 -10.02 8.95
N LEU A 27 -11.46 -10.26 7.65
CA LEU A 27 -12.60 -10.43 6.74
C LEU A 27 -13.46 -11.61 7.19
N ASN A 28 -14.77 -11.41 7.15
CA ASN A 28 -15.74 -12.50 7.35
C ASN A 28 -16.18 -13.11 6.01
N ASP A 29 -16.86 -14.27 6.07
CA ASP A 29 -17.28 -15.01 4.87
C ASP A 29 -18.18 -14.19 3.96
N GLU A 30 -19.09 -13.35 4.49
CA GLU A 30 -20.00 -12.52 3.70
C GLU A 30 -19.22 -11.43 2.93
N GLU A 31 -18.21 -10.84 3.54
CA GLU A 31 -17.32 -9.87 2.90
C GLU A 31 -16.48 -10.52 1.81
N ILE A 32 -15.92 -11.72 2.09
CA ILE A 32 -15.16 -12.51 1.11
C ILE A 32 -16.02 -12.83 -0.09
N ASP A 33 -17.23 -13.34 0.11
CA ASP A 33 -18.14 -13.69 -0.99
C ASP A 33 -18.57 -12.46 -1.80
N SER A 34 -18.77 -11.32 -1.14
CA SER A 34 -19.07 -10.04 -1.80
C SER A 34 -17.91 -9.60 -2.71
N PHE A 35 -16.68 -9.62 -2.20
CA PHE A 35 -15.50 -9.29 -3.00
C PHE A 35 -15.28 -10.29 -4.12
N MET A 36 -15.45 -11.58 -3.86
CA MET A 36 -15.28 -12.63 -4.86
C MET A 36 -16.26 -12.52 -6.03
N LYS A 37 -17.48 -12.09 -5.78
CA LYS A 37 -18.45 -11.81 -6.84
C LYS A 37 -17.90 -10.76 -7.81
N VAL A 38 -17.43 -9.62 -7.31
CA VAL A 38 -16.86 -8.53 -8.14
C VAL A 38 -15.60 -9.00 -8.87
N ILE A 39 -14.71 -9.73 -8.18
CA ILE A 39 -13.47 -10.26 -8.77
C ILE A 39 -13.77 -11.20 -9.92
N SER A 40 -14.71 -12.13 -9.75
CA SER A 40 -15.07 -13.10 -10.77
C SER A 40 -15.67 -12.43 -12.01
N GLU A 41 -16.50 -11.41 -11.83
CA GLU A 41 -17.07 -10.63 -12.94
C GLU A 41 -15.99 -9.88 -13.73
N ARG A 42 -14.93 -9.39 -13.07
CA ARG A 42 -13.85 -8.59 -13.71
C ARG A 42 -12.76 -9.45 -14.35
N ARG A 43 -12.37 -10.55 -13.72
CA ARG A 43 -11.23 -11.38 -14.15
C ARG A 43 -11.62 -12.50 -15.12
N GLY A 44 -12.91 -12.72 -15.33
CA GLY A 44 -13.40 -13.71 -16.28
C GLY A 44 -12.88 -15.12 -15.97
N ASN A 45 -12.09 -15.70 -16.87
CA ASN A 45 -11.61 -17.09 -16.80
C ASN A 45 -10.21 -17.25 -16.17
N ASP A 46 -9.64 -16.22 -15.55
CA ASP A 46 -8.36 -16.34 -14.83
C ASP A 46 -8.54 -17.01 -13.45
N GLU A 47 -8.83 -18.30 -13.51
CA GLU A 47 -9.17 -19.11 -12.34
C GLU A 47 -8.03 -19.16 -11.30
N GLN A 48 -6.77 -19.19 -11.76
CA GLN A 48 -5.62 -19.21 -10.88
C GLN A 48 -5.46 -17.91 -10.07
N SER A 49 -5.69 -16.76 -10.70
CA SER A 49 -5.66 -15.46 -10.04
C SER A 49 -6.83 -15.29 -9.07
N ILE A 50 -8.02 -15.77 -9.44
CA ILE A 50 -9.22 -15.77 -8.61
C ILE A 50 -9.00 -16.61 -7.34
N GLN A 51 -8.47 -17.82 -7.47
CA GLN A 51 -8.16 -18.70 -6.32
C GLN A 51 -7.10 -18.09 -5.42
N ARG A 52 -6.06 -17.45 -5.98
CA ARG A 52 -5.03 -16.76 -5.21
C ARG A 52 -5.60 -15.62 -4.36
N LEU A 53 -6.52 -14.83 -4.93
CA LEU A 53 -7.18 -13.74 -4.21
C LEU A 53 -8.14 -14.25 -3.14
N ARG A 54 -8.88 -15.33 -3.42
CA ARG A 54 -9.74 -15.98 -2.41
C ARG A 54 -8.90 -16.45 -1.22
N LYS A 55 -7.84 -17.20 -1.48
CA LYS A 55 -6.93 -17.67 -0.41
C LYS A 55 -6.32 -16.50 0.38
N PHE A 56 -5.93 -15.42 -0.29
CA PHE A 56 -5.42 -14.22 0.37
C PHE A 56 -6.44 -13.60 1.32
N MET A 57 -7.74 -13.64 1.01
CA MET A 57 -8.81 -13.17 1.87
C MET A 57 -9.12 -14.15 3.02
N GLU A 58 -9.18 -15.45 2.75
CA GLU A 58 -9.47 -16.49 3.75
C GLU A 58 -8.37 -16.59 4.83
N GLU A 59 -7.14 -16.24 4.49
CA GLU A 59 -6.01 -16.19 5.43
C GLU A 59 -5.85 -14.82 6.11
N ASP A 60 -6.86 -13.94 6.05
CA ASP A 60 -6.80 -12.62 6.70
C ASP A 60 -6.78 -12.75 8.22
N ASP A 61 -5.79 -12.15 8.86
CA ASP A 61 -5.68 -12.08 10.32
C ASP A 61 -6.07 -10.70 10.89
N GLY A 62 -6.59 -9.82 10.03
CA GLY A 62 -7.02 -8.46 10.36
C GLY A 62 -5.90 -7.47 10.58
N LYS A 63 -4.63 -7.87 10.39
CA LYS A 63 -3.49 -6.98 10.58
C LYS A 63 -3.16 -6.19 9.32
N ASP A 64 -2.36 -5.15 9.52
CA ASP A 64 -1.69 -4.43 8.45
C ASP A 64 -0.57 -5.27 7.82
N PHE A 65 -0.27 -4.97 6.57
CA PHE A 65 0.79 -5.63 5.82
C PHE A 65 1.45 -4.65 4.84
N PHE A 66 2.61 -5.02 4.32
CA PHE A 66 3.26 -4.28 3.25
C PHE A 66 3.06 -5.01 1.91
N MET A 67 2.80 -4.25 0.87
CA MET A 67 2.96 -4.70 -0.50
C MET A 67 4.32 -4.22 -1.00
N VAL A 68 5.22 -5.16 -1.22
CA VAL A 68 6.53 -4.89 -1.85
C VAL A 68 6.35 -4.98 -3.35
N ASN A 69 6.65 -3.88 -4.04
CA ASN A 69 6.57 -3.82 -5.50
C ASN A 69 7.97 -3.65 -6.07
N PHE A 70 8.31 -4.45 -7.06
CA PHE A 70 9.40 -4.21 -7.98
C PHE A 70 8.80 -3.74 -9.30
N LEU A 71 9.36 -2.67 -9.86
CA LEU A 71 8.84 -1.99 -11.04
C LEU A 71 9.96 -1.86 -12.07
N ASP A 72 9.67 -2.28 -13.28
CA ASP A 72 10.52 -2.09 -14.46
C ASP A 72 9.70 -1.30 -15.48
N TYR A 73 10.16 -0.11 -15.85
CA TYR A 73 9.38 0.80 -16.67
C TYR A 73 9.49 0.48 -18.16
N ASN A 74 8.36 0.59 -18.85
CA ASN A 74 8.31 0.52 -20.28
C ASN A 74 8.97 1.76 -20.89
N GLU A 75 10.04 1.59 -21.67
CA GLU A 75 10.75 2.71 -22.30
C GLU A 75 9.93 3.40 -23.40
N SER A 76 8.93 2.70 -23.96
CA SER A 76 8.14 3.18 -25.10
C SER A 76 6.66 2.85 -24.93
N PRO A 77 5.99 3.40 -23.90
CA PRO A 77 4.60 3.10 -23.63
C PRO A 77 3.69 3.58 -24.76
N GLU A 78 2.60 2.87 -24.99
CA GLU A 78 1.59 3.26 -25.96
C GLU A 78 0.89 4.57 -25.57
N THR A 79 0.30 5.20 -26.57
CA THR A 79 -0.48 6.42 -26.33
C THR A 79 -1.78 6.10 -25.60
N MET A 80 -1.91 6.61 -24.38
CA MET A 80 -3.11 6.46 -23.57
C MET A 80 -3.98 7.73 -23.61
N PRO A 81 -5.33 7.58 -23.56
CA PRO A 81 -6.25 8.71 -23.78
C PRO A 81 -6.05 9.91 -22.85
N ALA A 82 -5.85 9.69 -21.55
CA ALA A 82 -5.75 10.79 -20.58
C ALA A 82 -4.37 11.46 -20.55
N THR A 83 -3.30 10.76 -20.92
CA THR A 83 -1.93 11.31 -20.89
C THR A 83 -1.45 11.80 -22.27
N GLY A 84 -2.10 11.35 -23.33
CA GLY A 84 -1.84 11.83 -24.69
C GLY A 84 -0.57 11.22 -25.33
N LYS A 85 -0.30 11.69 -26.55
CA LYS A 85 0.81 11.17 -27.38
C LYS A 85 2.18 11.56 -26.81
N GLY A 86 3.09 10.59 -26.73
CA GLY A 86 4.47 10.80 -26.28
C GLY A 86 4.60 10.94 -24.77
N ALA A 87 3.59 10.55 -24.00
CA ALA A 87 3.68 10.47 -22.56
C ALA A 87 4.69 9.38 -22.15
N SER A 88 5.53 9.67 -21.17
CA SER A 88 6.46 8.71 -20.58
C SER A 88 5.76 7.79 -19.59
N SER A 89 6.40 6.68 -19.24
CA SER A 89 5.94 5.78 -18.18
C SER A 89 5.74 6.50 -16.85
N SER A 90 6.57 7.48 -16.54
CA SER A 90 6.39 8.36 -15.37
C SER A 90 5.08 9.18 -15.45
N ASN A 91 4.69 9.67 -16.63
CA ASN A 91 3.41 10.38 -16.79
C ASN A 91 2.22 9.44 -16.56
N LEU A 92 2.30 8.21 -17.06
CA LEU A 92 1.27 7.20 -16.86
C LEU A 92 1.16 6.81 -15.38
N MET A 93 2.28 6.59 -14.70
CA MET A 93 2.32 6.29 -13.27
C MET A 93 1.78 7.44 -12.43
N ASN A 94 2.09 8.69 -12.78
CA ASN A 94 1.52 9.85 -12.10
C ASN A 94 -0.02 9.88 -12.20
N TYR A 95 -0.56 9.65 -13.40
CA TYR A 95 -2.00 9.58 -13.61
C TYR A 95 -2.66 8.46 -12.78
N TYR A 96 -2.02 7.30 -12.68
CA TYR A 96 -2.47 6.20 -11.81
C TYR A 96 -2.45 6.61 -10.33
N THR A 97 -1.36 7.22 -9.87
CA THR A 97 -1.17 7.56 -8.45
C THR A 97 -2.03 8.73 -7.98
N GLU A 98 -2.51 9.61 -8.87
CA GLU A 98 -3.51 10.63 -8.54
C GLU A 98 -4.77 10.06 -7.89
N TYR A 99 -5.19 8.88 -8.31
CA TYR A 99 -6.28 8.14 -7.67
C TYR A 99 -5.79 7.41 -6.41
N MET A 100 -4.68 6.69 -6.52
CA MET A 100 -4.23 5.77 -5.47
C MET A 100 -3.91 6.46 -4.16
N TYR A 101 -3.17 7.56 -4.19
CA TYR A 101 -2.74 8.22 -2.95
C TYR A 101 -3.88 8.73 -2.08
N PRO A 102 -4.88 9.47 -2.57
CA PRO A 102 -6.02 9.88 -1.77
C PRO A 102 -6.78 8.70 -1.16
N GLU A 103 -7.05 7.66 -1.96
CA GLU A 103 -7.75 6.45 -1.51
C GLU A 103 -6.99 5.69 -0.42
N MET A 104 -5.68 5.60 -0.57
CA MET A 104 -4.81 5.00 0.44
C MET A 104 -4.80 5.82 1.73
N PHE A 105 -4.59 7.14 1.64
CA PHE A 105 -4.51 7.99 2.83
C PHE A 105 -5.81 8.04 3.62
N THR A 106 -6.96 8.05 2.97
CA THR A 106 -8.26 7.99 3.67
C THR A 106 -8.42 6.72 4.51
N ARG A 107 -7.75 5.63 4.10
CA ARG A 107 -7.74 4.33 4.77
C ARG A 107 -6.47 4.06 5.60
N ALA A 108 -5.77 5.12 6.01
CA ALA A 108 -4.50 5.01 6.74
C ALA A 108 -3.47 4.06 6.09
N SER A 109 -3.55 3.91 4.78
CA SER A 109 -2.60 3.19 3.94
C SER A 109 -1.71 4.19 3.23
N HIS A 110 -0.43 3.88 3.04
CA HIS A 110 0.51 4.85 2.46
C HIS A 110 1.82 4.20 2.01
N PRO A 111 2.54 4.82 1.07
CA PRO A 111 3.92 4.44 0.78
C PRO A 111 4.80 4.63 2.02
N ILE A 112 5.71 3.71 2.25
CA ILE A 112 6.71 3.77 3.33
C ILE A 112 8.10 4.00 2.76
N PHE A 113 8.37 3.37 1.63
CA PHE A 113 9.67 3.39 1.00
C PHE A 113 9.47 3.42 -0.52
N PHE A 114 10.27 4.22 -1.19
CA PHE A 114 10.38 4.25 -2.63
C PHE A 114 11.84 4.58 -2.97
N SER A 115 12.47 3.78 -3.83
CA SER A 115 13.87 3.99 -4.19
C SER A 115 14.14 3.48 -5.59
N ASP A 116 15.07 4.16 -6.26
CA ASP A 116 15.64 3.70 -7.51
C ASP A 116 16.56 2.51 -7.28
N VAL A 117 16.50 1.53 -8.15
CA VAL A 117 17.45 0.43 -8.21
C VAL A 117 18.64 0.92 -9.03
N PHE A 118 19.84 0.86 -8.47
CA PHE A 118 21.04 1.43 -9.10
C PHE A 118 21.93 0.40 -9.79
N PHE A 119 21.59 -0.87 -9.67
CA PHE A 119 22.35 -1.97 -10.28
C PHE A 119 21.48 -3.20 -10.45
N GLN A 120 21.89 -4.12 -11.32
CA GLN A 120 21.25 -5.41 -11.55
C GLN A 120 21.18 -6.24 -10.27
N ALA A 121 20.24 -7.19 -10.20
CA ALA A 121 20.16 -8.16 -9.11
C ALA A 121 21.48 -8.96 -9.01
N MET A 122 22.03 -9.02 -7.80
CA MET A 122 23.35 -9.63 -7.53
C MET A 122 23.29 -11.15 -7.39
N ASP A 123 22.12 -11.70 -7.08
CA ASP A 123 21.93 -13.15 -6.90
C ASP A 123 20.54 -13.55 -7.43
N ILE A 124 20.53 -14.43 -8.41
CA ILE A 124 19.32 -14.91 -9.08
C ILE A 124 19.42 -16.41 -9.23
N VAL A 125 18.46 -17.11 -8.65
CA VAL A 125 18.38 -18.58 -8.75
C VAL A 125 17.01 -18.96 -9.29
N SER A 126 16.99 -19.60 -10.46
CA SER A 126 15.76 -20.09 -11.12
C SER A 126 14.68 -19.04 -11.34
N ALA A 127 15.09 -17.79 -11.62
CA ALA A 127 14.19 -16.65 -11.84
C ALA A 127 14.68 -15.84 -13.07
N GLU A 128 14.61 -16.47 -14.25
CA GLU A 128 15.02 -15.87 -15.54
C GLU A 128 14.19 -14.58 -15.83
N GLY A 129 14.85 -13.54 -16.32
CA GLY A 129 14.22 -12.25 -16.65
C GLY A 129 14.01 -11.33 -15.46
N MET A 130 14.52 -11.69 -14.25
CA MET A 130 14.39 -10.89 -13.03
C MET A 130 15.65 -10.09 -12.67
N GLU A 131 16.55 -9.93 -13.64
CA GLU A 131 17.85 -9.30 -13.46
C GLU A 131 17.77 -7.79 -13.27
N GLU A 132 16.86 -7.14 -13.99
CA GLU A 132 16.78 -5.69 -14.08
C GLU A 132 15.45 -5.15 -13.55
N TRP A 133 15.54 -4.05 -12.78
CA TRP A 133 14.43 -3.34 -12.18
C TRP A 133 14.79 -1.85 -12.07
N ASP A 134 13.84 -0.96 -12.26
CA ASP A 134 14.04 0.49 -12.08
C ASP A 134 13.79 0.95 -10.67
N ASN A 135 12.69 0.49 -10.05
CA ASN A 135 12.30 0.93 -8.72
C ASN A 135 11.83 -0.21 -7.82
N VAL A 136 11.97 0.04 -6.51
CA VAL A 136 11.33 -0.73 -5.47
C VAL A 136 10.47 0.18 -4.59
N ALA A 137 9.25 -0.26 -4.30
CA ALA A 137 8.29 0.47 -3.49
C ALA A 137 7.66 -0.42 -2.42
N PHE A 138 7.62 0.05 -1.18
CA PHE A 138 6.91 -0.59 -0.09
C PHE A 138 5.70 0.25 0.28
N VAL A 139 4.52 -0.33 0.14
CA VAL A 139 3.25 0.30 0.43
C VAL A 139 2.58 -0.41 1.59
N ARG A 140 2.35 0.31 2.68
CA ARG A 140 1.57 -0.22 3.79
C ARG A 140 0.08 -0.13 3.48
N TYR A 141 -0.63 -1.23 3.69
CA TYR A 141 -2.09 -1.27 3.78
C TYR A 141 -2.51 -1.54 5.22
N ARG A 142 -3.49 -0.79 5.73
CA ARG A 142 -4.02 -0.96 7.09
C ARG A 142 -4.69 -2.32 7.27
N SER A 143 -5.30 -2.88 6.21
CA SER A 143 -5.91 -4.21 6.17
C SER A 143 -6.02 -4.74 4.74
N ARG A 144 -6.26 -6.05 4.59
CA ARG A 144 -6.59 -6.65 3.28
C ARG A 144 -7.90 -6.09 2.73
N LYS A 145 -8.87 -5.82 3.60
CA LYS A 145 -10.12 -5.16 3.24
C LYS A 145 -9.89 -3.80 2.58
N ASP A 146 -9.10 -2.92 3.21
CA ASP A 146 -8.79 -1.60 2.66
C ASP A 146 -8.14 -1.69 1.27
N MET A 147 -7.20 -2.63 1.08
CA MET A 147 -6.58 -2.86 -0.23
C MET A 147 -7.60 -3.30 -1.27
N LEU A 148 -8.49 -4.24 -0.91
CA LEU A 148 -9.54 -4.74 -1.82
C LEU A 148 -10.55 -3.64 -2.16
N GLU A 149 -11.00 -2.85 -1.20
CA GLU A 149 -11.90 -1.72 -1.44
C GLU A 149 -11.31 -0.68 -2.41
N ILE A 150 -10.00 -0.39 -2.31
CA ILE A 150 -9.30 0.47 -3.26
C ILE A 150 -9.25 -0.18 -4.64
N GLY A 151 -8.80 -1.43 -4.72
CA GLY A 151 -8.57 -2.15 -5.98
C GLY A 151 -9.86 -2.59 -6.69
N LEU A 152 -10.97 -2.69 -5.98
CA LEU A 152 -12.27 -3.05 -6.56
C LEU A 152 -13.19 -1.84 -6.80
N ASN A 153 -12.72 -0.62 -6.55
CA ASN A 153 -13.42 0.58 -6.97
C ASN A 153 -13.42 0.67 -8.51
N PRO A 154 -14.55 0.99 -9.16
CA PRO A 154 -14.60 1.13 -10.62
C PRO A 154 -13.60 2.14 -11.22
N ILE A 155 -13.28 3.22 -10.49
CA ILE A 155 -12.28 4.21 -10.91
C ILE A 155 -10.89 3.57 -11.00
N PHE A 156 -10.58 2.61 -10.12
CA PHE A 156 -9.30 1.90 -10.14
C PHE A 156 -9.09 1.17 -11.47
N ASP A 157 -10.12 0.54 -12.03
CA ASP A 157 -9.99 -0.26 -13.26
C ASP A 157 -9.45 0.59 -14.42
N GLU A 158 -10.00 1.79 -14.60
CA GLU A 158 -9.51 2.73 -15.62
C GLU A 158 -8.09 3.18 -15.34
N ARG A 159 -7.81 3.61 -14.11
CA ARG A 159 -6.49 4.11 -13.72
C ARG A 159 -5.41 3.04 -13.73
N HIS A 160 -5.76 1.80 -13.38
CA HIS A 160 -4.83 0.68 -13.34
C HIS A 160 -4.27 0.31 -14.73
N LEU A 161 -5.03 0.55 -15.80
CA LEU A 161 -4.53 0.35 -17.17
C LEU A 161 -3.30 1.20 -17.45
N TYR A 162 -3.23 2.41 -16.90
CA TYR A 162 -2.06 3.28 -17.03
C TYR A 162 -0.83 2.74 -16.29
N LYS A 163 -1.02 2.11 -15.13
CA LYS A 163 0.07 1.41 -14.44
C LYS A 163 0.58 0.24 -15.28
N ILE A 164 -0.33 -0.56 -15.86
CA ILE A 164 0.07 -1.72 -16.67
C ILE A 164 0.84 -1.28 -17.90
N GLU A 165 0.37 -0.24 -18.59
CA GLU A 165 1.06 0.30 -19.78
C GLU A 165 2.41 0.95 -19.45
N ALA A 166 2.55 1.54 -18.25
CA ALA A 166 3.78 2.15 -17.78
C ALA A 166 4.89 1.15 -17.47
N LEU A 167 4.57 -0.15 -17.35
CA LEU A 167 5.52 -1.14 -16.85
C LEU A 167 5.76 -2.24 -17.88
N GLU A 168 7.03 -2.55 -18.11
CA GLU A 168 7.47 -3.75 -18.86
C GLU A 168 7.17 -5.00 -18.03
N LYS A 169 7.53 -4.98 -16.75
CA LYS A 169 7.21 -6.03 -15.77
C LYS A 169 7.06 -5.47 -14.35
N THR A 170 6.35 -6.20 -13.51
CA THR A 170 6.20 -5.87 -12.09
C THR A 170 5.92 -7.10 -11.26
N ILE A 171 6.40 -7.10 -10.04
CA ILE A 171 6.05 -8.08 -9.02
C ILE A 171 5.51 -7.34 -7.81
N ALA A 172 4.38 -7.80 -7.26
CA ALA A 172 3.80 -7.29 -6.03
C ALA A 172 3.64 -8.44 -5.04
N ILE A 173 4.36 -8.35 -3.92
CA ILE A 173 4.43 -9.41 -2.91
C ILE A 173 3.92 -8.87 -1.57
N PRO A 174 2.85 -9.44 -0.98
CA PRO A 174 2.44 -9.10 0.37
C PRO A 174 3.43 -9.69 1.38
N VAL A 175 3.86 -8.86 2.34
CA VAL A 175 4.76 -9.25 3.43
C VAL A 175 4.25 -8.72 4.76
N GLU A 176 4.61 -9.38 5.86
CA GLU A 176 4.25 -8.93 7.20
C GLU A 176 4.90 -7.58 7.54
N THR A 177 4.21 -6.78 8.36
CA THR A 177 4.72 -5.51 8.84
C THR A 177 5.80 -5.73 9.92
N PRO A 178 7.06 -5.32 9.68
CA PRO A 178 8.09 -5.43 10.71
C PRO A 178 7.81 -4.46 11.88
N LEU A 179 8.05 -4.91 13.11
CA LEU A 179 7.82 -4.13 14.33
C LEU A 179 8.52 -2.76 14.31
N LEU A 180 9.73 -2.70 13.80
CA LEU A 180 10.54 -1.46 13.77
C LEU A 180 9.97 -0.36 12.85
N ASN A 181 9.12 -0.71 11.91
CA ASN A 181 8.48 0.23 10.98
C ASN A 181 7.05 0.58 11.39
N ASP A 182 6.62 0.20 12.59
CA ASP A 182 5.31 0.52 13.10
C ASP A 182 5.25 1.98 13.57
N LEU A 183 4.56 2.83 12.80
CA LEU A 183 4.39 4.25 13.15
C LEU A 183 3.66 4.45 14.48
N ARG A 184 2.88 3.51 14.96
CA ARG A 184 2.24 3.57 16.28
C ARG A 184 3.30 3.61 17.38
N LEU A 185 4.32 2.74 17.29
CA LEU A 185 5.42 2.73 18.25
C LEU A 185 6.31 3.96 18.13
N ILE A 186 6.65 4.36 16.90
CA ILE A 186 7.48 5.54 16.65
C ILE A 186 6.82 6.80 17.22
N LEU A 187 5.54 7.01 16.91
CA LEU A 187 4.80 8.16 17.41
C LEU A 187 4.63 8.12 18.94
N PHE A 188 4.36 6.93 19.52
CA PHE A 188 4.27 6.76 20.96
C PHE A 188 5.55 7.22 21.67
N PHE A 189 6.70 6.71 21.25
CA PHE A 189 7.98 7.07 21.86
C PHE A 189 8.36 8.52 21.59
N LEU A 190 8.03 9.08 20.44
CA LEU A 190 8.22 10.49 20.14
C LEU A 190 7.45 11.38 21.11
N LEU A 191 6.14 11.14 21.27
CA LEU A 191 5.29 11.92 22.16
C LEU A 191 5.67 11.75 23.62
N LEU A 192 6.04 10.53 24.04
CA LEU A 192 6.56 10.26 25.37
C LEU A 192 7.82 11.08 25.65
N THR A 193 8.78 11.05 24.73
CA THR A 193 10.04 11.81 24.86
C THR A 193 9.79 13.31 24.94
N LEU A 194 8.94 13.84 24.04
CA LEU A 194 8.57 15.25 24.05
C LEU A 194 7.91 15.67 25.37
N GLY A 195 7.01 14.84 25.89
CA GLY A 195 6.36 15.10 27.17
C GLY A 195 7.34 15.19 28.34
N LEU A 196 8.28 14.22 28.41
CA LEU A 196 9.33 14.21 29.45
C LEU A 196 10.28 15.42 29.32
N VAL A 197 10.65 15.83 28.12
CA VAL A 197 11.47 17.03 27.88
C VAL A 197 10.71 18.29 28.32
N ILE A 198 9.44 18.43 28.00
CA ILE A 198 8.62 19.57 28.43
C ILE A 198 8.55 19.64 29.96
N ASP A 199 8.34 18.50 30.63
CA ASP A 199 8.30 18.46 32.10
C ASP A 199 9.63 18.87 32.69
N ARG A 200 10.75 18.42 32.10
CA ARG A 200 12.10 18.78 32.56
C ARG A 200 12.43 20.28 32.45
N ILE A 201 11.96 20.93 31.38
CA ILE A 201 12.17 22.35 31.14
C ILE A 201 11.33 23.23 32.11
N ARG A 202 10.18 22.68 32.57
CA ARG A 202 9.25 23.42 33.45
C ARG A 202 9.51 23.23 34.94
N THR A 203 10.42 22.34 35.29
CA THR A 203 10.95 22.19 36.66
C THR A 203 12.18 23.04 36.89
#